data_dd5c4ad63279575b1aafa2ccd108b79a
#
_entry.id   dd5c4ad63279575b1aafa2ccd108b79a
#
_cell.length_a   1.000
_cell.length_b   1.000
_cell.length_c   1.000
_cell.angle_alpha   90.00
_cell.angle_beta   90.00
_cell.angle_gamma   90.00
#
_symmetry.space_group_name_H-M   'P 1'
#
loop_
_entity.id
_entity.type
_entity.pdbx_description
1 polymer ?
#
loop_
_entity_poly.entity_id
_entity_poly.type
_entity_poly.pdbx_seq_one_letter_code
_entity_poly.pdbx_strand_id
1 'polypeptide(L)'
;MEIREAQRAVDRWIRTYGNGYFDELTNMAILAEEVGEVARIISRVYGRQVAKKGDLDKNLGDELADVMWVVMCLANQTGVD
;
A
#
# COMPACT_ATOMS: atom_id res chain seq x y z
N MET A 1 -3.83 -5.59 17.34
CA MET A 1 -4.46 -4.32 16.90
C MET A 1 -5.59 -4.64 15.95
N GLU A 2 -6.76 -4.09 16.18
CA GLU A 2 -7.87 -4.23 15.24
C GLU A 2 -7.66 -3.35 14.02
N ILE A 3 -8.26 -3.73 12.90
CA ILE A 3 -8.16 -2.94 11.67
C ILE A 3 -8.66 -1.52 11.88
N ARG A 4 -9.74 -1.36 12.63
CA ARG A 4 -10.31 -0.05 12.95
C ARG A 4 -9.33 0.84 13.71
N GLU A 5 -8.58 0.26 14.63
CA GLU A 5 -7.52 1.00 15.35
C GLU A 5 -6.40 1.41 14.41
N ALA A 6 -6.02 0.53 13.48
CA ALA A 6 -4.99 0.84 12.49
C ALA A 6 -5.45 1.96 11.56
N GLN A 7 -6.72 1.96 11.12
CA GLN A 7 -7.28 3.03 10.31
C GLN A 7 -7.21 4.38 11.04
N ARG A 8 -7.55 4.40 12.33
CA ARG A 8 -7.47 5.62 13.13
C ARG A 8 -6.04 6.12 13.30
N ALA A 9 -5.09 5.19 13.46
CA ALA A 9 -3.69 5.55 13.57
C ALA A 9 -3.16 6.16 12.27
N VAL A 10 -3.54 5.61 11.12
CA VAL A 10 -3.19 6.14 9.80
C VAL A 10 -3.78 7.54 9.63
N ASP A 11 -5.06 7.71 9.93
CA ASP A 11 -5.73 9.00 9.81
C ASP A 11 -5.05 10.07 10.69
N ARG A 12 -4.76 9.71 11.92
CA ARG A 12 -4.08 10.60 12.86
C ARG A 12 -2.71 11.01 12.35
N TRP A 13 -1.93 10.08 11.82
CA TRP A 13 -0.62 10.36 11.28
C TRP A 13 -0.68 11.32 10.09
N ILE A 14 -1.61 11.07 9.17
CA ILE A 14 -1.77 11.90 7.96
C ILE A 14 -2.18 13.33 8.34
N ARG A 15 -3.09 13.49 9.29
CA ARG A 15 -3.54 14.80 9.72
C ARG A 15 -2.51 15.55 10.55
N THR A 16 -1.65 14.83 11.27
CA THR A 16 -0.64 15.42 12.16
C THR A 16 0.66 15.74 11.43
N TYR A 17 1.16 14.80 10.64
CA TYR A 17 2.49 14.87 10.04
C TYR A 17 2.46 14.99 8.52
N GLY A 18 1.41 14.51 7.89
CA GLY A 18 1.22 14.64 6.46
C GLY A 18 0.52 15.95 6.12
N ASN A 19 0.40 16.24 4.84
CA ASN A 19 -0.31 17.40 4.32
C ASN A 19 -1.75 17.08 3.92
N GLY A 20 -2.34 16.08 4.58
CA GLY A 20 -3.65 15.57 4.25
C GLY A 20 -3.58 14.41 3.26
N TYR A 21 -4.74 13.90 2.90
CA TYR A 21 -4.84 12.81 1.94
C TYR A 21 -4.66 13.31 0.51
N PHE A 22 -4.06 12.50 -0.35
CA PHE A 22 -4.23 12.68 -1.77
C PHE A 22 -5.71 12.47 -2.12
N ASP A 23 -6.15 12.98 -3.26
CA ASP A 23 -7.51 12.70 -3.70
C ASP A 23 -7.73 11.21 -3.96
N GLU A 24 -8.99 10.78 -3.94
CA GLU A 24 -9.34 9.36 -4.02
C GLU A 24 -8.83 8.71 -5.31
N LEU A 25 -8.92 9.42 -6.42
CA LEU A 25 -8.47 8.89 -7.71
C LEU A 25 -6.94 8.69 -7.72
N THR A 26 -6.19 9.63 -7.16
CA THR A 26 -4.74 9.51 -7.03
C THR A 26 -4.38 8.33 -6.13
N ASN A 27 -5.07 8.19 -5.00
CA ASN A 27 -4.84 7.05 -4.11
C ASN A 27 -5.20 5.72 -4.76
N MET A 28 -6.22 5.68 -5.61
CA MET A 28 -6.54 4.47 -6.36
C MET A 28 -5.42 4.11 -7.34
N ALA A 29 -4.85 5.10 -8.02
CA ALA A 29 -3.71 4.87 -8.92
C ALA A 29 -2.48 4.36 -8.15
N ILE A 30 -2.22 4.93 -6.98
CA ILE A 30 -1.13 4.48 -6.10
C ILE A 30 -1.37 3.03 -5.65
N LEU A 31 -2.59 2.69 -5.28
CA LEU A 31 -2.94 1.32 -4.90
C LEU A 31 -2.65 0.35 -6.04
N ALA A 32 -3.03 0.69 -7.26
CA ALA A 32 -2.75 -0.15 -8.43
C ALA A 32 -1.25 -0.34 -8.64
N GLU A 33 -0.45 0.71 -8.47
CA GLU A 33 1.01 0.63 -8.55
C GLU A 33 1.59 -0.29 -7.47
N GLU A 34 1.15 -0.15 -6.23
CA GLU A 34 1.65 -0.97 -5.11
C GLU A 34 1.27 -2.44 -5.27
N VAL A 35 0.05 -2.72 -5.74
CA VAL A 35 -0.36 -4.09 -6.06
C VAL A 35 0.51 -4.67 -7.18
N GLY A 36 0.85 -3.85 -8.17
CA GLY A 36 1.77 -4.24 -9.25
C GLY A 36 3.16 -4.60 -8.73
N GLU A 37 3.68 -3.86 -7.75
CA GLU A 37 4.98 -4.16 -7.13
C GLU A 37 4.93 -5.49 -6.37
N VAL A 38 3.85 -5.77 -5.63
CA VAL A 38 3.65 -7.07 -4.98
C VAL A 38 3.60 -8.18 -6.02
N ALA A 39 2.82 -7.98 -7.08
CA ALA A 39 2.69 -8.97 -8.16
C ALA A 39 4.04 -9.26 -8.82
N ARG A 40 4.85 -8.23 -9.03
CA ARG A 40 6.19 -8.36 -9.61
C ARG A 40 7.09 -9.24 -8.73
N ILE A 41 7.14 -8.97 -7.43
CA ILE A 41 7.97 -9.74 -6.50
C ILE A 41 7.49 -11.21 -6.45
N ILE A 42 6.19 -11.42 -6.28
CA ILE A 42 5.62 -12.77 -6.19
C ILE A 42 5.89 -13.56 -7.47
N SER A 43 5.71 -12.93 -8.64
CA SER A 43 5.92 -13.59 -9.93
C SER A 43 7.38 -13.99 -10.15
N ARG A 44 8.32 -13.16 -9.69
CA ARG A 44 9.74 -13.40 -9.91
C ARG A 44 10.37 -14.31 -8.88
N VAL A 45 9.92 -14.24 -7.63
CA VAL A 45 10.46 -15.06 -6.54
C VAL A 45 9.80 -16.43 -6.50
N TYR A 46 8.48 -16.50 -6.65
CA TYR A 46 7.70 -17.73 -6.48
C TYR A 46 7.08 -18.25 -7.78
N GLY A 47 7.02 -17.42 -8.80
CA GLY A 47 6.40 -17.79 -10.07
C GLY A 47 7.40 -18.20 -11.12
N ARG A 48 6.94 -18.21 -12.37
CA ARG A 48 7.71 -18.65 -13.54
C ARG A 48 8.38 -17.50 -14.29
N GLN A 49 8.14 -16.26 -13.90
CA GLN A 49 8.78 -15.13 -14.55
C GLN A 49 10.22 -15.03 -14.09
N VAL A 50 11.08 -14.62 -15.01
CA VAL A 50 12.50 -14.47 -14.73
C VAL A 50 12.74 -13.18 -13.95
N ALA A 51 13.44 -13.29 -12.82
CA ALA A 51 13.83 -12.13 -12.04
C ALA A 51 14.79 -11.26 -12.84
N LYS A 52 14.55 -9.96 -12.80
CA LYS A 52 15.46 -8.96 -13.37
C LYS A 52 16.37 -8.42 -12.28
N LYS A 53 17.42 -7.71 -12.69
CA LYS A 53 18.32 -7.06 -11.74
C LYS A 53 17.52 -6.14 -10.81
N GLY A 54 17.67 -6.33 -9.52
CA GLY A 54 16.99 -5.56 -8.49
C GLY A 54 15.67 -6.17 -8.00
N ASP A 55 15.09 -7.15 -8.68
CA ASP A 55 13.83 -7.75 -8.24
C ASP A 55 13.98 -8.48 -6.91
N LEU A 56 15.10 -9.17 -6.72
CA LEU A 56 15.37 -9.94 -5.50
C LEU A 56 15.77 -9.04 -4.32
N ASP A 57 16.10 -7.78 -4.58
CA ASP A 57 16.44 -6.80 -3.55
C ASP A 57 15.22 -6.12 -2.97
N LYS A 58 14.05 -6.31 -3.57
CA LYS A 58 12.79 -5.74 -3.09
C LYS A 58 12.32 -6.48 -1.85
N ASN A 59 11.79 -5.72 -0.90
CA ASN A 59 11.23 -6.28 0.33
C ASN A 59 9.72 -6.45 0.19
N LEU A 60 9.28 -7.71 0.13
CA LEU A 60 7.85 -8.03 -0.01
C LEU A 60 7.04 -7.49 1.18
N GLY A 61 7.60 -7.54 2.38
CA GLY A 61 6.92 -7.02 3.56
C GLY A 61 6.61 -5.53 3.43
N ASP A 62 7.58 -4.75 2.93
CA ASP A 62 7.37 -3.31 2.72
C ASP A 62 6.30 -3.05 1.68
N GLU A 63 6.31 -3.80 0.58
CA GLU A 63 5.30 -3.62 -0.48
C GLU A 63 3.91 -4.03 -0.02
N LEU A 64 3.78 -5.09 0.77
CA LEU A 64 2.51 -5.50 1.36
C LEU A 64 2.01 -4.43 2.35
N ALA A 65 2.91 -3.86 3.15
CA ALA A 65 2.55 -2.78 4.06
C ALA A 65 2.08 -1.54 3.30
N ASP A 66 2.71 -1.21 2.18
CA ASP A 66 2.30 -0.09 1.33
C ASP A 66 0.88 -0.29 0.78
N VAL A 67 0.55 -1.51 0.35
CA VAL A 67 -0.82 -1.84 -0.10
C VAL A 67 -1.81 -1.61 1.03
N MET A 68 -1.52 -2.11 2.23
CA MET A 68 -2.40 -1.94 3.39
C MET A 68 -2.59 -0.47 3.75
N TRP A 69 -1.51 0.31 3.69
CA TRP A 69 -1.56 1.74 3.98
C TRP A 69 -2.53 2.47 3.04
N VAL A 70 -2.41 2.24 1.74
CA VAL A 70 -3.25 2.91 0.75
C VAL A 70 -4.71 2.48 0.87
N VAL A 71 -4.96 1.18 1.16
CA VAL A 71 -6.33 0.68 1.39
C VAL A 71 -6.95 1.42 2.59
N MET A 72 -6.20 1.59 3.66
CA MET A 72 -6.68 2.32 4.84
C MET A 72 -6.95 3.78 4.54
N CYS A 73 -6.09 4.42 3.73
CA CYS A 73 -6.31 5.79 3.28
C CYS A 73 -7.63 5.93 2.52
N LEU A 74 -7.88 5.02 1.57
CA LEU A 74 -9.11 5.03 0.79
C LEU A 74 -10.34 4.79 1.67
N ALA A 75 -10.26 3.86 2.60
CA ALA A 75 -11.35 3.60 3.53
C ALA A 75 -11.65 4.84 4.38
N ASN A 76 -10.63 5.47 4.92
CA ASN A 76 -10.78 6.68 5.75
C ASN A 76 -11.39 7.83 4.96
N GLN A 77 -10.92 8.06 3.72
CA GLN A 77 -11.39 9.16 2.87
C GLN A 77 -12.86 8.99 2.47
N THR A 78 -13.31 7.77 2.33
CA THR A 78 -14.66 7.47 1.82
C THR A 78 -15.64 7.12 2.93
N GLY A 79 -15.19 7.16 4.18
CA GLY A 79 -16.05 6.89 5.33
C GLY A 79 -16.34 5.41 5.56
N VAL A 80 -15.51 4.53 5.05
CA VAL A 80 -15.64 3.08 5.25
C VAL A 80 -14.75 2.66 6.42
N ASP A 81 -15.33 1.92 7.35
CA ASP A 81 -14.52 1.35 8.43
C ASP A 81 -14.64 -0.16 8.54
#